data_f3d1609bb6dfddb330d7a5a559899246
#
_entry.id   f3d1609bb6dfddb330d7a5a559899246
#
_cell.length_a   1.000
_cell.length_b   1.000
_cell.length_c   1.000
_cell.angle_alpha   90.00
_cell.angle_beta   90.00
_cell.angle_gamma   90.00
#
_symmetry.space_group_name_H-M   'P 1'
#
loop_
_entity.id
_entity.type
_entity.pdbx_description
1 polymer ?
#
loop_
_entity_poly.entity_id
_entity_poly.type
_entity_poly.pdbx_seq_one_letter_code
_entity_poly.pdbx_strand_id
1 'polypeptide(L)'
;MGSGNDAWMERARHEVPSRKLEKQLAIASASCTVFGREGYARASVDALAAAAGVSTRTLYNHFPGGKAELFRTVVTWTSGEVRDAQLARMQALLDPERPPHPDDLERDLVALTRAFVGLITDFPNHFALVRHIHAEADHVPPEVLEAWEDAGPGPVGRALADMMAGLAAAGLIDVHGDAALASTHFMALTSHTIVQLSRYGVLPLPKEETNRLITGGVAAFLRAYRAG
;
A
#
# COMPACT_ATOMS: atom_id res chain seq x y z
N MET A 1 -15.09 -12.12 12.76
CA MET A 1 -14.64 -13.50 12.45
C MET A 1 -13.92 -13.43 11.12
N GLY A 2 -12.58 -13.32 11.14
CA GLY A 2 -11.76 -13.33 9.92
C GLY A 2 -12.00 -14.61 9.15
N SER A 3 -12.46 -14.49 7.91
CA SER A 3 -12.81 -15.63 7.10
C SER A 3 -11.55 -16.43 6.79
N GLY A 4 -11.64 -17.77 6.84
CA GLY A 4 -10.52 -18.71 6.59
C GLY A 4 -9.82 -18.58 5.23
N ASN A 5 -10.16 -17.53 4.48
CA ASN A 5 -9.63 -17.25 3.16
C ASN A 5 -8.32 -16.45 3.20
N ASP A 6 -8.05 -15.68 4.26
CA ASP A 6 -6.81 -14.88 4.36
C ASP A 6 -5.65 -15.71 4.95
N ALA A 7 -5.97 -16.72 5.75
CA ALA A 7 -5.00 -17.64 6.34
C ALA A 7 -4.22 -18.49 5.31
N TRP A 8 -4.70 -18.65 4.06
CA TRP A 8 -3.96 -19.38 3.04
C TRP A 8 -2.84 -18.56 2.39
N MET A 9 -3.04 -17.22 2.28
CA MET A 9 -2.00 -16.33 1.74
C MET A 9 -0.82 -16.21 2.69
N GLU A 10 -1.07 -16.20 3.99
CA GLU A 10 -0.03 -16.19 5.02
C GLU A 10 0.77 -17.50 5.04
N ARG A 11 0.10 -18.64 4.88
CA ARG A 11 0.75 -19.96 4.74
C ARG A 11 1.58 -20.07 3.46
N ALA A 12 1.14 -19.47 2.35
CA ALA A 12 1.88 -19.47 1.08
C ALA A 12 3.24 -18.78 1.15
N ARG A 13 3.45 -17.92 2.15
CA ARG A 13 4.74 -17.24 2.38
C ARG A 13 5.75 -18.09 3.17
N HIS A 14 5.27 -19.11 3.89
CA HIS A 14 6.09 -19.86 4.87
C HIS A 14 6.11 -21.38 4.66
N GLU A 15 5.26 -21.94 3.81
CA GLU A 15 5.18 -23.39 3.55
C GLU A 15 5.30 -23.68 2.05
N VAL A 16 5.75 -24.91 1.70
CA VAL A 16 5.70 -25.39 0.30
C VAL A 16 4.23 -25.43 -0.15
N PRO A 17 3.84 -24.63 -1.16
CA PRO A 17 2.44 -24.49 -1.52
C PRO A 17 1.85 -25.81 -2.01
N SER A 18 0.63 -26.12 -1.58
CA SER A 18 -0.12 -27.22 -2.21
C SER A 18 -0.41 -26.88 -3.68
N ARG A 19 -0.55 -27.88 -4.53
CA ARG A 19 -0.89 -27.73 -5.97
C ARG A 19 -2.14 -26.85 -6.20
N LYS A 20 -3.08 -26.88 -5.25
CA LYS A 20 -4.28 -26.02 -5.27
C LYS A 20 -3.90 -24.56 -5.03
N LEU A 21 -3.04 -24.31 -4.06
CA LEU A 21 -2.56 -22.98 -3.69
C LEU A 21 -1.71 -22.36 -4.80
N GLU A 22 -0.80 -23.12 -5.40
CA GLU A 22 -0.03 -22.67 -6.56
C GLU A 22 -0.94 -22.21 -7.71
N LYS A 23 -2.01 -22.94 -7.96
CA LYS A 23 -2.98 -22.59 -9.01
C LYS A 23 -3.78 -21.34 -8.64
N GLN A 24 -4.17 -21.17 -7.38
CA GLN A 24 -4.83 -19.95 -6.90
C GLN A 24 -3.92 -18.72 -7.05
N LEU A 25 -2.65 -18.83 -6.66
CA LEU A 25 -1.66 -17.76 -6.82
C LEU A 25 -1.45 -17.40 -8.30
N ALA A 26 -1.35 -18.40 -9.18
CA ALA A 26 -1.21 -18.15 -10.62
C ALA A 26 -2.42 -17.42 -11.21
N ILE A 27 -3.64 -17.82 -10.82
CA ILE A 27 -4.87 -17.13 -11.26
C ILE A 27 -4.92 -15.70 -10.71
N ALA A 28 -4.62 -15.49 -9.44
CA ALA A 28 -4.62 -14.17 -8.81
C ALA A 28 -3.57 -13.23 -9.45
N SER A 29 -2.36 -13.75 -9.68
CA SER A 29 -1.27 -12.98 -10.33
C SER A 29 -1.64 -12.53 -11.75
N ALA A 30 -2.18 -13.43 -12.58
CA ALA A 30 -2.65 -13.10 -13.92
C ALA A 30 -3.81 -12.08 -13.89
N SER A 31 -4.72 -12.22 -12.94
CA SER A 31 -5.87 -11.34 -12.76
C SER A 31 -5.49 -9.93 -12.30
N CYS A 32 -4.37 -9.79 -11.58
CA CYS A 32 -3.85 -8.49 -11.15
C CYS A 32 -3.65 -7.54 -12.35
N THR A 33 -3.07 -8.02 -13.44
CA THR A 33 -2.85 -7.22 -14.67
C THR A 33 -4.18 -6.80 -15.31
N VAL A 34 -5.18 -7.69 -15.34
CA VAL A 34 -6.51 -7.39 -15.92
C VAL A 34 -7.21 -6.32 -15.07
N PHE A 35 -7.27 -6.52 -13.76
CA PHE A 35 -7.89 -5.55 -12.86
C PHE A 35 -7.16 -4.20 -12.86
N GLY A 36 -5.83 -4.19 -12.92
CA GLY A 36 -5.02 -2.96 -13.01
C GLY A 36 -5.27 -2.17 -14.30
N ARG A 37 -5.59 -2.85 -15.40
CA ARG A 37 -5.90 -2.23 -16.70
C ARG A 37 -7.36 -1.79 -16.81
N GLU A 38 -8.31 -2.63 -16.40
CA GLU A 38 -9.75 -2.47 -16.68
C GLU A 38 -10.55 -1.94 -15.50
N GLY A 39 -10.05 -2.09 -14.29
CA GLY A 39 -10.78 -1.85 -13.05
C GLY A 39 -11.69 -3.01 -12.67
N TYR A 40 -12.34 -2.88 -11.50
CA TYR A 40 -13.27 -3.91 -11.02
C TYR A 40 -14.51 -3.99 -11.90
N ALA A 41 -15.14 -2.86 -12.19
CA ALA A 41 -16.46 -2.85 -12.86
C ALA A 41 -16.41 -3.52 -14.25
N ARG A 42 -15.39 -3.19 -15.05
CA ARG A 42 -15.28 -3.64 -16.45
C ARG A 42 -14.63 -5.00 -16.65
N ALA A 43 -13.80 -5.45 -15.72
CA ALA A 43 -13.17 -6.78 -15.82
C ALA A 43 -14.23 -7.87 -15.86
N SER A 44 -14.22 -8.68 -16.93
CA SER A 44 -15.12 -9.83 -17.06
C SER A 44 -14.47 -11.11 -16.56
N VAL A 45 -15.29 -12.07 -16.08
CA VAL A 45 -14.80 -13.39 -15.65
C VAL A 45 -14.10 -14.12 -16.80
N ASP A 46 -14.58 -13.96 -18.04
CA ASP A 46 -13.98 -14.56 -19.22
C ASP A 46 -12.59 -13.99 -19.50
N ALA A 47 -12.40 -12.66 -19.37
CA ALA A 47 -11.11 -12.02 -19.53
C ALA A 47 -10.12 -12.45 -18.43
N LEU A 48 -10.58 -12.58 -17.18
CA LEU A 48 -9.78 -13.05 -16.05
C LEU A 48 -9.35 -14.52 -16.25
N ALA A 49 -10.26 -15.38 -16.68
CA ALA A 49 -9.98 -16.79 -16.95
C ALA A 49 -9.00 -16.94 -18.13
N ALA A 50 -9.21 -16.18 -19.21
CA ALA A 50 -8.33 -16.17 -20.37
C ALA A 50 -6.92 -15.71 -20.02
N ALA A 51 -6.78 -14.63 -19.24
CA ALA A 51 -5.48 -14.12 -18.78
C ALA A 51 -4.73 -15.16 -17.92
N ALA A 52 -5.45 -15.93 -17.11
CA ALA A 52 -4.87 -16.99 -16.28
C ALA A 52 -4.64 -18.32 -17.04
N GLY A 53 -5.02 -18.41 -18.32
CA GLY A 53 -4.92 -19.65 -19.09
C GLY A 53 -5.78 -20.80 -18.53
N VAL A 54 -6.95 -20.46 -17.99
CA VAL A 54 -7.90 -21.43 -17.42
C VAL A 54 -9.32 -21.25 -18.00
N SER A 55 -10.18 -22.26 -17.81
CA SER A 55 -11.61 -22.09 -18.09
C SER A 55 -12.31 -21.29 -16.99
N THR A 56 -13.44 -20.65 -17.30
CA THR A 56 -14.29 -19.98 -16.29
C THR A 56 -14.75 -20.96 -15.21
N ARG A 57 -15.04 -22.21 -15.57
CA ARG A 57 -15.33 -23.28 -14.61
C ARG A 57 -14.16 -23.52 -13.64
N THR A 58 -12.93 -23.52 -14.13
CA THR A 58 -11.74 -23.69 -13.30
C THR A 58 -11.58 -22.49 -12.36
N LEU A 59 -11.82 -21.28 -12.86
CA LEU A 59 -11.79 -20.07 -12.02
C LEU A 59 -12.80 -20.17 -10.87
N TYR A 60 -14.06 -20.53 -11.14
CA TYR A 60 -15.07 -20.71 -10.10
C TYR A 60 -14.77 -21.85 -9.13
N ASN A 61 -14.06 -22.91 -9.57
CA ASN A 61 -13.61 -23.98 -8.67
C ASN A 61 -12.57 -23.49 -7.65
N HIS A 62 -11.75 -22.50 -8.01
CA HIS A 62 -10.73 -21.92 -7.14
C HIS A 62 -11.22 -20.69 -6.37
N PHE A 63 -12.18 -19.96 -6.93
CA PHE A 63 -12.79 -18.76 -6.39
C PHE A 63 -14.31 -18.85 -6.53
N PRO A 64 -14.99 -19.59 -5.63
CA PRO A 64 -16.45 -19.80 -5.71
C PRO A 64 -17.26 -18.50 -5.65
N GLY A 65 -16.78 -17.47 -4.97
CA GLY A 65 -17.36 -16.12 -4.96
C GLY A 65 -17.09 -15.31 -6.24
N GLY A 66 -16.46 -15.93 -7.24
CA GLY A 66 -16.26 -15.34 -8.56
C GLY A 66 -15.35 -14.12 -8.56
N LYS A 67 -15.75 -13.11 -9.36
CA LYS A 67 -14.95 -11.90 -9.57
C LYS A 67 -14.67 -11.11 -8.28
N ALA A 68 -15.64 -11.02 -7.36
CA ALA A 68 -15.50 -10.29 -6.12
C ALA A 68 -14.46 -10.94 -5.19
N GLU A 69 -14.52 -12.26 -5.01
CA GLU A 69 -13.56 -13.02 -4.22
C GLU A 69 -12.15 -12.94 -4.83
N LEU A 70 -12.04 -13.10 -6.14
CA LEU A 70 -10.76 -12.99 -6.84
C LEU A 70 -10.17 -11.59 -6.73
N PHE A 71 -11.00 -10.54 -6.88
CA PHE A 71 -10.55 -9.16 -6.74
C PHE A 71 -10.08 -8.87 -5.31
N ARG A 72 -10.86 -9.28 -4.29
CA ARG A 72 -10.46 -9.19 -2.89
C ARG A 72 -9.11 -9.85 -2.66
N THR A 73 -8.94 -11.07 -3.16
CA THR A 73 -7.68 -11.83 -3.05
C THR A 73 -6.49 -11.07 -3.65
N VAL A 74 -6.66 -10.54 -4.87
CA VAL A 74 -5.61 -9.78 -5.57
C VAL A 74 -5.25 -8.50 -4.80
N VAL A 75 -6.26 -7.76 -4.36
CA VAL A 75 -6.07 -6.51 -3.62
C VAL A 75 -5.38 -6.75 -2.29
N THR A 76 -5.84 -7.73 -1.51
CA THR A 76 -5.26 -8.08 -0.21
C THR A 76 -3.80 -8.54 -0.35
N TRP A 77 -3.51 -9.38 -1.34
CA TRP A 77 -2.16 -9.86 -1.60
C TRP A 77 -1.20 -8.73 -1.97
N THR A 78 -1.54 -7.94 -2.99
CA THR A 78 -0.65 -6.85 -3.44
C THR A 78 -0.49 -5.75 -2.39
N SER A 79 -1.53 -5.47 -1.60
CA SER A 79 -1.46 -4.52 -0.48
C SER A 79 -0.55 -5.03 0.64
N GLY A 80 -0.58 -6.35 0.92
CA GLY A 80 0.32 -6.97 1.87
C GLY A 80 1.79 -6.84 1.46
N GLU A 81 2.12 -7.04 0.18
CA GLU A 81 3.49 -6.88 -0.32
C GLU A 81 3.98 -5.44 -0.17
N VAL A 82 3.15 -4.45 -0.52
CA VAL A 82 3.50 -3.04 -0.39
C VAL A 82 3.61 -2.62 1.07
N ARG A 83 2.68 -3.05 1.94
CA ARG A 83 2.75 -2.85 3.39
C ARG A 83 4.07 -3.36 3.96
N ASP A 84 4.43 -4.61 3.65
CA ASP A 84 5.64 -5.24 4.18
C ASP A 84 6.89 -4.46 3.72
N ALA A 85 6.92 -4.01 2.47
CA ALA A 85 7.97 -3.15 1.95
C ALA A 85 8.01 -1.78 2.64
N GLN A 86 6.86 -1.16 2.95
CA GLN A 86 6.79 0.10 3.69
C GLN A 86 7.31 -0.05 5.11
N LEU A 87 6.84 -1.07 5.84
CA LEU A 87 7.27 -1.33 7.21
C LEU A 87 8.77 -1.61 7.30
N ALA A 88 9.31 -2.41 6.36
CA ALA A 88 10.75 -2.68 6.29
C ALA A 88 11.57 -1.39 6.05
N ARG A 89 11.08 -0.48 5.19
CA ARG A 89 11.73 0.82 4.93
C ARG A 89 11.67 1.75 6.13
N MET A 90 10.54 1.77 6.84
CA MET A 90 10.40 2.52 8.09
C MET A 90 11.42 2.05 9.12
N GLN A 91 11.48 0.76 9.39
CA GLN A 91 12.41 0.18 10.36
C GLN A 91 13.88 0.42 9.98
N ALA A 92 14.22 0.37 8.69
CA ALA A 92 15.59 0.58 8.23
C ALA A 92 16.07 2.03 8.34
N LEU A 93 15.16 3.00 8.21
CA LEU A 93 15.48 4.43 8.12
C LEU A 93 15.19 5.20 9.42
N LEU A 94 14.19 4.77 10.18
CA LEU A 94 13.75 5.39 11.43
C LEU A 94 13.40 4.29 12.44
N ASP A 95 14.45 3.68 13.01
CA ASP A 95 14.32 2.66 14.03
C ASP A 95 13.75 3.28 15.32
N PRO A 96 12.57 2.83 15.81
CA PRO A 96 11.98 3.36 17.05
C PRO A 96 12.89 3.19 18.28
N GLU A 97 13.77 2.19 18.29
CA GLU A 97 14.71 1.94 19.39
C GLU A 97 15.96 2.84 19.31
N ARG A 98 16.17 3.51 18.16
CA ARG A 98 17.30 4.41 17.92
C ARG A 98 16.84 5.67 17.19
N PRO A 99 16.19 6.60 17.90
CA PRO A 99 15.73 7.84 17.29
C PRO A 99 16.92 8.59 16.66
N PRO A 100 16.71 9.29 15.54
CA PRO A 100 17.76 10.04 14.87
C PRO A 100 18.29 11.18 15.74
N HIS A 101 19.50 11.63 15.46
CA HIS A 101 19.97 12.89 16.01
C HIS A 101 19.08 14.06 15.53
N PRO A 102 18.81 15.08 16.34
CA PRO A 102 17.97 16.22 15.93
C PRO A 102 18.37 16.85 14.59
N ASP A 103 19.66 16.96 14.32
CA ASP A 103 20.18 17.52 13.07
C ASP A 103 19.96 16.59 11.84
N ASP A 104 19.72 15.31 12.06
CA ASP A 104 19.52 14.32 11.01
C ASP A 104 18.04 14.07 10.69
N LEU A 105 17.13 14.53 11.54
CA LEU A 105 15.69 14.25 11.43
C LEU A 105 15.11 14.61 10.05
N GLU A 106 15.42 15.79 9.54
CA GLU A 106 14.93 16.24 8.22
C GLU A 106 15.44 15.33 7.11
N ARG A 107 16.74 15.00 7.12
CA ARG A 107 17.37 14.09 6.17
C ARG A 107 16.68 12.72 6.17
N ASP A 108 16.40 12.17 7.35
CA ASP A 108 15.87 10.83 7.51
C ASP A 108 14.38 10.77 7.12
N LEU A 109 13.59 11.80 7.42
CA LEU A 109 12.22 11.93 6.93
C LEU A 109 12.17 12.11 5.39
N VAL A 110 13.10 12.85 4.81
CA VAL A 110 13.26 12.95 3.34
C VAL A 110 13.61 11.59 2.73
N ALA A 111 14.52 10.83 3.35
CA ALA A 111 14.89 9.49 2.91
C ALA A 111 13.71 8.51 2.97
N LEU A 112 12.94 8.54 4.07
CA LEU A 112 11.72 7.73 4.21
C LEU A 112 10.68 8.09 3.15
N THR A 113 10.41 9.36 2.94
CA THR A 113 9.47 9.82 1.91
C THR A 113 9.91 9.36 0.52
N ARG A 114 11.20 9.50 0.20
CA ARG A 114 11.76 9.03 -1.08
C ARG A 114 11.61 7.53 -1.25
N ALA A 115 11.85 6.76 -0.19
CA ALA A 115 11.66 5.32 -0.19
C ALA A 115 10.19 4.93 -0.44
N PHE A 116 9.22 5.64 0.15
CA PHE A 116 7.79 5.41 -0.07
C PHE A 116 7.35 5.76 -1.49
N VAL A 117 7.82 6.89 -2.03
CA VAL A 117 7.55 7.29 -3.41
C VAL A 117 8.11 6.27 -4.41
N GLY A 118 9.26 5.67 -4.12
CA GLY A 118 9.86 4.62 -4.93
C GLY A 118 8.98 3.39 -5.13
N LEU A 119 8.07 3.10 -4.17
CA LEU A 119 7.14 1.98 -4.27
C LEU A 119 6.20 2.06 -5.48
N ILE A 120 5.90 3.27 -5.98
CA ILE A 120 5.09 3.46 -7.19
C ILE A 120 5.74 2.73 -8.38
N THR A 121 7.07 2.80 -8.47
CA THR A 121 7.84 2.14 -9.54
C THR A 121 8.06 0.66 -9.24
N ASP A 122 8.26 0.30 -7.97
CA ASP A 122 8.55 -1.08 -7.57
C ASP A 122 7.30 -1.98 -7.65
N PHE A 123 6.10 -1.40 -7.41
CA PHE A 123 4.82 -2.12 -7.39
C PHE A 123 3.77 -1.50 -8.33
N PRO A 124 4.03 -1.36 -9.64
CA PRO A 124 3.16 -0.65 -10.56
C PRO A 124 1.75 -1.24 -10.67
N ASN A 125 1.63 -2.56 -10.58
CA ASN A 125 0.34 -3.24 -10.62
C ASN A 125 -0.53 -2.92 -9.39
N HIS A 126 0.07 -2.85 -8.21
CA HIS A 126 -0.64 -2.41 -7.00
C HIS A 126 -1.18 -0.99 -7.13
N PHE A 127 -0.33 -0.04 -7.56
CA PHE A 127 -0.77 1.35 -7.72
C PHE A 127 -1.82 1.52 -8.83
N ALA A 128 -1.80 0.67 -9.87
CA ALA A 128 -2.87 0.62 -10.85
C ALA A 128 -4.20 0.14 -10.25
N LEU A 129 -4.17 -0.90 -9.39
CA LEU A 129 -5.36 -1.36 -8.65
C LEU A 129 -5.89 -0.28 -7.70
N VAL A 130 -5.03 0.34 -6.91
CA VAL A 130 -5.42 1.40 -5.96
C VAL A 130 -6.05 2.59 -6.68
N ARG A 131 -5.53 2.98 -7.85
CA ARG A 131 -6.15 4.00 -8.70
C ARG A 131 -7.60 3.63 -9.06
N HIS A 132 -7.86 2.37 -9.44
CA HIS A 132 -9.21 1.91 -9.75
C HIS A 132 -10.11 1.82 -8.51
N ILE A 133 -9.58 1.38 -7.37
CA ILE A 133 -10.31 1.36 -6.10
C ILE A 133 -10.82 2.77 -5.76
N HIS A 134 -9.97 3.80 -5.87
CA HIS A 134 -10.39 5.18 -5.61
C HIS A 134 -11.35 5.74 -6.67
N ALA A 135 -11.20 5.35 -7.94
CA ALA A 135 -12.05 5.86 -9.02
C ALA A 135 -13.42 5.18 -9.07
N GLU A 136 -13.53 3.96 -8.58
CA GLU A 136 -14.71 3.10 -8.69
C GLU A 136 -15.24 2.67 -7.30
N ALA A 137 -14.94 3.45 -6.24
CA ALA A 137 -15.22 3.06 -4.84
C ALA A 137 -16.70 2.71 -4.60
N ASP A 138 -17.63 3.37 -5.29
CA ASP A 138 -19.06 3.12 -5.26
C ASP A 138 -19.50 1.83 -5.97
N HIS A 139 -18.62 1.25 -6.79
CA HIS A 139 -18.85 -0.01 -7.50
C HIS A 139 -18.08 -1.20 -6.93
N VAL A 140 -17.11 -0.94 -6.06
CA VAL A 140 -16.33 -1.98 -5.37
C VAL A 140 -17.13 -2.47 -4.17
N PRO A 141 -17.29 -3.79 -3.97
CA PRO A 141 -17.99 -4.31 -2.79
C PRO A 141 -17.37 -3.80 -1.48
N PRO A 142 -18.18 -3.36 -0.49
CA PRO A 142 -17.68 -2.81 0.77
C PRO A 142 -16.69 -3.72 1.49
N GLU A 143 -16.92 -5.02 1.49
CA GLU A 143 -16.04 -6.02 2.08
C GLU A 143 -14.66 -6.13 1.42
N VAL A 144 -14.53 -5.66 0.16
CA VAL A 144 -13.24 -5.56 -0.54
C VAL A 144 -12.50 -4.30 -0.09
N LEU A 145 -13.22 -3.19 0.10
CA LEU A 145 -12.62 -1.94 0.62
C LEU A 145 -12.11 -2.14 2.05
N GLU A 146 -12.89 -2.81 2.91
CA GLU A 146 -12.48 -3.17 4.27
C GLU A 146 -11.23 -4.08 4.24
N ALA A 147 -11.24 -5.13 3.42
CA ALA A 147 -10.10 -6.03 3.30
C ALA A 147 -8.84 -5.34 2.75
N TRP A 148 -9.00 -4.37 1.86
CA TRP A 148 -7.90 -3.54 1.36
C TRP A 148 -7.30 -2.66 2.47
N GLU A 149 -8.16 -1.98 3.23
CA GLU A 149 -7.74 -1.13 4.35
C GLU A 149 -6.98 -1.95 5.41
N ASP A 150 -7.52 -3.11 5.77
CA ASP A 150 -6.91 -4.00 6.77
C ASP A 150 -5.59 -4.62 6.29
N ALA A 151 -5.45 -4.91 5.00
CA ALA A 151 -4.26 -5.56 4.46
C ALA A 151 -3.07 -4.61 4.29
N GLY A 152 -3.31 -3.33 4.02
CA GLY A 152 -2.26 -2.36 3.64
C GLY A 152 -2.33 -1.04 4.40
N PRO A 153 -3.23 -0.11 4.06
CA PRO A 153 -3.24 1.27 4.60
C PRO A 153 -3.34 1.33 6.13
N GLY A 154 -4.24 0.56 6.73
CA GLY A 154 -4.48 0.56 8.16
C GLY A 154 -3.25 0.19 8.99
N PRO A 155 -2.60 -0.97 8.77
CA PRO A 155 -1.35 -1.33 9.46
C PRO A 155 -0.21 -0.32 9.26
N VAL A 156 -0.05 0.23 8.04
CA VAL A 156 0.96 1.25 7.76
C VAL A 156 0.67 2.55 8.51
N GLY A 157 -0.61 2.97 8.52
CA GLY A 157 -1.03 4.16 9.26
C GLY A 157 -0.75 4.04 10.76
N ARG A 158 -1.03 2.87 11.36
CA ARG A 158 -0.70 2.60 12.77
C ARG A 158 0.81 2.65 13.01
N ALA A 159 1.60 1.99 12.20
CA ALA A 159 3.06 2.00 12.34
C ALA A 159 3.67 3.41 12.17
N LEU A 160 3.11 4.23 11.28
CA LEU A 160 3.50 5.63 11.13
C LEU A 160 3.12 6.46 12.36
N ALA A 161 1.93 6.24 12.94
CA ALA A 161 1.53 6.89 14.17
C ALA A 161 2.45 6.52 15.35
N ASP A 162 2.81 5.24 15.48
CA ASP A 162 3.75 4.76 16.49
C ASP A 162 5.15 5.41 16.29
N MET A 163 5.60 5.52 15.05
CA MET A 163 6.84 6.22 14.71
C MET A 163 6.79 7.69 15.10
N MET A 164 5.69 8.41 14.80
CA MET A 164 5.52 9.82 15.20
C MET A 164 5.49 9.98 16.73
N ALA A 165 4.82 9.06 17.43
CA ALA A 165 4.83 9.03 18.90
C ALA A 165 6.24 8.81 19.45
N GLY A 166 7.04 7.92 18.85
CA GLY A 166 8.43 7.70 19.22
C GLY A 166 9.31 8.93 19.01
N LEU A 167 9.17 9.64 17.88
CA LEU A 167 9.87 10.89 17.63
C LEU A 167 9.47 11.98 18.63
N ALA A 168 8.20 12.05 19.01
CA ALA A 168 7.72 12.97 20.03
C ALA A 168 8.26 12.62 21.43
N ALA A 169 8.31 11.36 21.81
CA ALA A 169 8.89 10.90 23.07
C ALA A 169 10.40 11.21 23.16
N ALA A 170 11.10 11.23 22.01
CA ALA A 170 12.48 11.64 21.89
C ALA A 170 12.67 13.19 21.88
N GLY A 171 11.59 13.97 21.94
CA GLY A 171 11.63 15.44 21.91
C GLY A 171 11.98 16.03 20.55
N LEU A 172 11.86 15.28 19.47
CA LEU A 172 12.23 15.72 18.12
C LEU A 172 11.08 16.44 17.39
N ILE A 173 9.84 16.06 17.71
CA ILE A 173 8.62 16.70 17.21
C ILE A 173 7.60 16.87 18.33
N ASP A 174 6.62 17.76 18.14
CA ASP A 174 5.44 17.87 19.00
C ASP A 174 4.21 17.43 18.20
N VAL A 175 3.65 16.28 18.54
CA VAL A 175 2.43 15.74 17.88
C VAL A 175 1.13 16.34 18.42
N HIS A 176 1.20 17.31 19.34
CA HIS A 176 0.06 18.00 19.94
C HIS A 176 -0.98 17.05 20.53
N GLY A 177 -0.53 15.89 21.05
CA GLY A 177 -1.36 14.86 21.65
C GLY A 177 -2.03 13.89 20.65
N ASP A 178 -1.80 14.05 19.34
CA ASP A 178 -2.39 13.19 18.30
C ASP A 178 -1.36 12.76 17.25
N ALA A 179 -0.67 11.66 17.53
CA ALA A 179 0.32 11.07 16.65
C ALA A 179 -0.30 10.50 15.34
N ALA A 180 -1.55 10.06 15.38
CA ALA A 180 -2.26 9.56 14.20
C ALA A 180 -2.57 10.71 13.23
N LEU A 181 -2.99 11.85 13.74
CA LEU A 181 -3.18 13.06 12.92
C LEU A 181 -1.85 13.55 12.35
N ALA A 182 -0.78 13.56 13.15
CA ALA A 182 0.55 13.95 12.70
C ALA A 182 1.04 13.04 11.55
N SER A 183 0.83 11.71 11.66
CA SER A 183 1.17 10.77 10.58
C SER A 183 0.34 11.00 9.31
N THR A 184 -0.95 11.31 9.44
CA THR A 184 -1.82 11.67 8.33
C THR A 184 -1.34 12.93 7.62
N HIS A 185 -0.99 13.97 8.36
CA HIS A 185 -0.44 15.22 7.80
C HIS A 185 0.92 14.98 7.13
N PHE A 186 1.80 14.17 7.72
CA PHE A 186 3.06 13.79 7.10
C PHE A 186 2.86 13.15 5.74
N MET A 187 2.01 12.13 5.65
CA MET A 187 1.71 11.44 4.40
C MET A 187 1.05 12.38 3.37
N ALA A 188 0.11 13.22 3.78
CA ALA A 188 -0.58 14.17 2.92
C ALA A 188 0.38 15.21 2.32
N LEU A 189 1.31 15.76 3.12
CA LEU A 189 2.28 16.75 2.68
C LEU A 189 3.41 16.15 1.83
N THR A 190 3.60 14.83 1.86
CA THR A 190 4.75 14.16 1.25
C THR A 190 4.30 13.16 0.17
N SER A 191 4.34 11.87 0.47
CA SER A 191 4.14 10.80 -0.52
C SER A 191 2.76 10.79 -1.17
N HIS A 192 1.67 11.09 -0.44
CA HIS A 192 0.33 11.12 -1.03
C HIS A 192 0.20 12.21 -2.10
N THR A 193 0.76 13.39 -1.87
CA THR A 193 0.78 14.46 -2.88
C THR A 193 1.43 13.97 -4.20
N ILE A 194 2.56 13.25 -4.11
CA ILE A 194 3.27 12.74 -5.28
C ILE A 194 2.49 11.62 -5.97
N VAL A 195 1.91 10.69 -5.20
CA VAL A 195 1.03 9.63 -5.72
C VAL A 195 -0.12 10.24 -6.53
N GLN A 196 -0.79 11.26 -5.99
CA GLN A 196 -1.92 11.93 -6.65
C GLN A 196 -1.48 12.70 -7.91
N LEU A 197 -0.42 13.49 -7.83
CA LEU A 197 0.06 14.28 -8.97
C LEU A 197 0.58 13.39 -10.11
N SER A 198 1.22 12.26 -9.79
CA SER A 198 1.67 11.28 -10.78
C SER A 198 0.53 10.38 -11.31
N ARG A 199 -0.71 10.57 -10.84
CA ARG A 199 -1.84 9.70 -11.17
C ARG A 199 -1.51 8.22 -10.88
N TYR A 200 -0.98 7.95 -9.68
CA TYR A 200 -0.55 6.61 -9.27
C TYR A 200 0.51 6.00 -10.22
N GLY A 201 1.43 6.84 -10.68
CA GLY A 201 2.54 6.42 -11.55
C GLY A 201 2.24 6.43 -13.06
N VAL A 202 1.00 6.75 -13.48
CA VAL A 202 0.64 6.84 -14.93
C VAL A 202 1.34 8.01 -15.62
N LEU A 203 1.52 9.12 -14.92
CA LEU A 203 2.18 10.34 -15.38
C LEU A 203 3.36 10.64 -14.46
N PRO A 204 4.51 9.98 -14.64
CA PRO A 204 5.67 10.18 -13.79
C PRO A 204 6.10 11.65 -13.75
N LEU A 205 6.34 12.16 -12.55
CA LEU A 205 6.85 13.51 -12.39
C LEU A 205 8.35 13.58 -12.74
N PRO A 206 8.84 14.72 -13.27
CA PRO A 206 10.27 14.97 -13.39
C PRO A 206 11.00 14.80 -12.06
N LYS A 207 12.24 14.30 -12.09
CA LYS A 207 13.02 14.01 -10.89
C LYS A 207 13.22 15.25 -10.00
N GLU A 208 13.47 16.41 -10.61
CA GLU A 208 13.62 17.66 -9.90
C GLU A 208 12.34 18.06 -9.19
N GLU A 209 11.18 17.91 -9.84
CA GLU A 209 9.88 18.22 -9.25
C GLU A 209 9.54 17.24 -8.11
N THR A 210 9.81 15.95 -8.29
CA THR A 210 9.65 14.95 -7.23
C THR A 210 10.50 15.29 -6.01
N ASN A 211 11.77 15.64 -6.19
CA ASN A 211 12.65 16.06 -5.10
C ASN A 211 12.15 17.33 -4.42
N ARG A 212 11.72 18.34 -5.18
CA ARG A 212 11.15 19.59 -4.65
C ARG A 212 9.95 19.34 -3.75
N LEU A 213 9.03 18.45 -4.20
CA LEU A 213 7.84 18.09 -3.43
C LEU A 213 8.20 17.32 -2.15
N ILE A 214 9.15 16.39 -2.22
CA ILE A 214 9.62 15.65 -1.05
C ILE A 214 10.21 16.60 -0.01
N THR A 215 11.20 17.38 -0.39
CA THR A 215 11.90 18.28 0.56
C THR A 215 10.98 19.37 1.08
N GLY A 216 10.15 19.96 0.21
CA GLY A 216 9.18 20.99 0.59
C GLY A 216 8.10 20.45 1.54
N GLY A 217 7.62 19.22 1.29
CA GLY A 217 6.63 18.57 2.15
C GLY A 217 7.17 18.26 3.54
N VAL A 218 8.37 17.70 3.63
CA VAL A 218 9.04 17.44 4.92
C VAL A 218 9.33 18.74 5.66
N ALA A 219 9.84 19.77 4.98
CA ALA A 219 10.08 21.07 5.60
C ALA A 219 8.78 21.73 6.11
N ALA A 220 7.68 21.59 5.39
CA ALA A 220 6.36 22.06 5.83
C ALA A 220 5.87 21.30 7.06
N PHE A 221 6.00 19.97 7.07
CA PHE A 221 5.68 19.14 8.23
C PHE A 221 6.50 19.55 9.47
N LEU A 222 7.82 19.67 9.34
CA LEU A 222 8.68 20.05 10.46
C LEU A 222 8.39 21.45 10.96
N ARG A 223 8.00 22.43 10.12
CA ARG A 223 7.56 23.74 10.61
C ARG A 223 6.31 23.67 11.50
N ALA A 224 5.42 22.73 11.23
CA ALA A 224 4.20 22.57 12.02
C ALA A 224 4.40 21.71 13.28
N TYR A 225 5.35 20.78 13.25
CA TYR A 225 5.50 19.73 14.25
C TYR A 225 6.86 19.68 14.95
N ARG A 226 7.83 20.52 14.60
CA ARG A 226 9.14 20.54 15.31
C ARG A 226 8.92 20.98 16.75
N ALA A 227 9.50 20.23 17.69
CA ALA A 227 9.56 20.65 19.09
C ALA A 227 10.29 21.99 19.23
N GLY A 228 9.82 22.84 20.14
CA GLY A 228 10.37 24.18 20.39
C GLY A 228 11.72 24.16 21.12
#